data_531e88f916f26aeeea533002cab43448
#
_entry.id   531e88f916f26aeeea533002cab43448
#
_cell.length_a   1.000
_cell.length_b   1.000
_cell.length_c   1.000
_cell.angle_alpha   90.00
_cell.angle_beta   90.00
_cell.angle_gamma   90.00
#
_symmetry.space_group_name_H-M   'P 1'
#
loop_
_entity.id
_entity.type
_entity.pdbx_description
1 polymer ?
#
loop_
_entity_poly.entity_id
_entity_poly.type
_entity_poly.pdbx_seq_one_letter_code
_entity_poly.pdbx_strand_id
1 'polypeptide(L)'
;DGKVQQLSNPAELYEKPVNSFVAEFIGENNTFNGEVVDIDKDKCKVKLANSEILANPISVKSKGEKTTVSLRPERALINPTDKMDNMFSGKIEEVIYHGDHTRVRLNLLGSSEFILKVPNSTSNLELKVSQDINIGWNSADARALDPK
;
A
#
# COMPACT_ATOMS: atom_id res chain seq x y z
N ASP A 1 -22.76 -7.64 2.86
CA ASP A 1 -23.66 -8.27 1.89
C ASP A 1 -23.63 -9.78 1.91
N GLY A 2 -22.85 -10.39 2.74
CA GLY A 2 -22.86 -11.82 2.99
C GLY A 2 -22.22 -12.71 1.93
N LYS A 3 -21.70 -12.15 0.86
CA LYS A 3 -21.06 -12.93 -0.18
C LYS A 3 -19.62 -13.20 0.19
N VAL A 4 -19.20 -14.46 0.11
CA VAL A 4 -17.83 -14.85 0.40
C VAL A 4 -16.99 -14.67 -0.86
N GLN A 5 -15.94 -13.85 -0.77
CA GLN A 5 -15.06 -13.58 -1.90
C GLN A 5 -13.91 -14.57 -1.98
N GLN A 6 -13.53 -15.15 -0.86
CA GLN A 6 -12.38 -16.04 -0.80
C GLN A 6 -12.56 -17.00 0.38
N LEU A 7 -12.41 -18.30 0.10
CA LEU A 7 -12.51 -19.34 1.11
C LEU A 7 -11.12 -19.84 1.48
N SER A 8 -10.44 -19.09 2.34
CA SER A 8 -9.09 -19.41 2.80
C SER A 8 -9.02 -19.22 4.30
N ASN A 9 -7.94 -19.65 4.90
CA ASN A 9 -7.74 -19.36 6.32
C ASN A 9 -7.49 -17.86 6.51
N PRO A 10 -7.69 -17.33 7.72
CA PRO A 10 -7.58 -15.88 7.95
C PRO A 10 -6.22 -15.28 7.56
N ALA A 11 -5.14 -16.04 7.70
CA ALA A 11 -3.82 -15.53 7.34
C ALA A 11 -3.71 -15.28 5.83
N GLU A 12 -4.25 -16.18 5.01
CA GLU A 12 -4.24 -15.99 3.56
C GLU A 12 -5.11 -14.82 3.14
N LEU A 13 -6.27 -14.65 3.75
CA LEU A 13 -7.14 -13.51 3.46
C LEU A 13 -6.45 -12.20 3.78
N TYR A 14 -5.71 -12.16 4.87
CA TYR A 14 -4.98 -10.97 5.28
C TYR A 14 -3.82 -10.66 4.33
N GLU A 15 -2.99 -11.65 4.06
CA GLU A 15 -1.75 -11.44 3.30
C GLU A 15 -1.98 -11.31 1.80
N LYS A 16 -2.97 -11.99 1.25
CA LYS A 16 -3.18 -12.05 -0.21
C LYS A 16 -4.64 -11.83 -0.59
N PRO A 17 -5.18 -10.62 -0.35
CA PRO A 17 -6.55 -10.36 -0.78
C PRO A 17 -6.66 -10.36 -2.30
N VAL A 18 -7.75 -10.89 -2.83
CA VAL A 18 -7.95 -11.00 -4.27
C VAL A 18 -8.75 -9.85 -4.88
N ASN A 19 -9.45 -9.08 -4.07
CA ASN A 19 -10.17 -7.91 -4.56
C ASN A 19 -10.25 -6.84 -3.47
N SER A 20 -10.71 -5.66 -3.85
CA SER A 20 -10.75 -4.50 -2.94
C SER A 20 -11.69 -4.70 -1.76
N PHE A 21 -12.77 -5.44 -1.95
CA PHE A 21 -13.69 -5.75 -0.86
C PHE A 21 -13.00 -6.54 0.24
N VAL A 22 -12.28 -7.60 -0.14
CA VAL A 22 -11.55 -8.44 0.82
C VAL A 22 -10.46 -7.62 1.51
N ALA A 23 -9.75 -6.79 0.75
CA ALA A 23 -8.69 -5.95 1.30
C ALA A 23 -9.20 -5.00 2.38
N GLU A 24 -10.35 -4.37 2.16
CA GLU A 24 -10.97 -3.49 3.16
C GLU A 24 -11.46 -4.25 4.37
N PHE A 25 -12.06 -5.38 4.13
CA PHE A 25 -12.69 -6.17 5.20
C PHE A 25 -11.66 -6.73 6.19
N ILE A 26 -10.51 -7.18 5.67
CA ILE A 26 -9.53 -7.91 6.48
C ILE A 26 -8.73 -7.00 7.41
N GLY A 27 -8.55 -5.75 7.07
CA GLY A 27 -7.79 -4.91 7.97
C GLY A 27 -7.46 -3.56 7.36
N GLU A 28 -6.64 -2.82 8.08
CA GLU A 28 -6.19 -1.51 7.65
C GLU A 28 -5.33 -1.62 6.40
N ASN A 29 -5.61 -0.76 5.42
CA ASN A 29 -4.95 -0.78 4.14
C ASN A 29 -4.73 0.61 3.61
N ASN A 30 -3.65 0.78 2.86
CA ASN A 30 -3.48 1.95 2.02
C ASN A 30 -4.07 1.63 0.66
N THR A 31 -4.93 2.50 0.14
CA THR A 31 -5.54 2.28 -1.17
C THR A 31 -5.29 3.48 -2.07
N PHE A 32 -5.04 3.19 -3.34
CA PHE A 32 -4.86 4.20 -4.38
C PHE A 32 -5.77 3.86 -5.56
N ASN A 33 -6.56 4.81 -5.98
CA ASN A 33 -7.41 4.64 -7.16
C ASN A 33 -6.70 5.18 -8.39
N GLY A 34 -6.67 4.40 -9.45
CA GLY A 34 -5.98 4.79 -10.65
C GLY A 34 -6.41 4.00 -11.87
N GLU A 35 -5.64 4.15 -12.93
CA GLU A 35 -5.90 3.49 -14.20
C GLU A 35 -4.64 2.78 -14.66
N VAL A 36 -4.81 1.55 -15.14
CA VAL A 36 -3.70 0.76 -15.68
C VAL A 36 -3.24 1.38 -17.01
N VAL A 37 -1.99 1.83 -17.05
CA VAL A 37 -1.42 2.43 -18.28
C VAL A 37 -0.42 1.52 -18.94
N ASP A 38 0.05 0.48 -18.26
CA ASP A 38 0.89 -0.55 -18.83
C ASP A 38 0.72 -1.80 -18.00
N ILE A 39 0.86 -2.97 -18.63
CA ILE A 39 0.67 -4.23 -17.91
C ILE A 39 1.57 -5.31 -18.52
N ASP A 40 2.17 -6.09 -17.64
CA ASP A 40 3.02 -7.21 -17.95
C ASP A 40 2.56 -8.37 -17.04
N LYS A 41 3.20 -9.51 -17.16
CA LYS A 41 2.85 -10.71 -16.43
C LYS A 41 2.90 -10.52 -14.92
N ASP A 42 3.94 -9.84 -14.44
CA ASP A 42 4.23 -9.72 -13.02
C ASP A 42 3.98 -8.32 -12.46
N LYS A 43 3.88 -7.34 -13.32
CA LYS A 43 3.77 -5.94 -12.90
C LYS A 43 2.83 -5.17 -13.79
N CYS A 44 2.12 -4.23 -13.20
CA CYS A 44 1.38 -3.24 -13.98
C CYS A 44 1.77 -1.85 -13.47
N LYS A 45 1.68 -0.88 -14.39
CA LYS A 45 1.89 0.51 -14.05
C LYS A 45 0.53 1.17 -13.92
N VAL A 46 0.29 1.77 -12.78
CA VAL A 46 -1.00 2.40 -12.48
C VAL A 46 -0.78 3.90 -12.38
N LYS A 47 -1.53 4.65 -13.18
CA LYS A 47 -1.46 6.11 -13.16
C LYS A 47 -2.43 6.64 -12.10
N LEU A 48 -1.88 7.40 -11.17
CA LEU A 48 -2.64 8.14 -10.17
C LEU A 48 -2.80 9.58 -10.67
N ALA A 49 -3.39 10.45 -9.85
CA ALA A 49 -3.63 11.84 -10.26
C ALA A 49 -2.35 12.57 -10.71
N ASN A 50 -1.28 12.42 -9.93
CA ASN A 50 -0.02 13.14 -10.18
C ASN A 50 1.22 12.26 -10.27
N SER A 51 1.06 10.94 -10.25
CA SER A 51 2.18 10.02 -10.18
C SER A 51 1.81 8.68 -10.77
N GLU A 52 2.80 7.81 -10.92
CA GLU A 52 2.60 6.43 -11.35
C GLU A 52 3.22 5.50 -10.33
N ILE A 53 2.57 4.37 -10.09
CA ILE A 53 3.10 3.33 -9.21
C ILE A 53 3.10 1.99 -9.92
N LEU A 54 3.98 1.10 -9.48
CA LEU A 54 4.04 -0.27 -9.97
C LEU A 54 3.33 -1.17 -8.98
N ALA A 55 2.52 -2.10 -9.49
CA ALA A 55 1.73 -2.99 -8.67
C ALA A 55 1.67 -4.38 -9.28
N ASN A 56 1.23 -5.35 -8.49
CA ASN A 56 1.01 -6.72 -8.93
C ASN A 56 -0.40 -6.81 -9.52
N PRO A 57 -0.54 -7.18 -10.82
CA PRO A 57 -1.87 -7.25 -11.45
C PRO A 57 -2.63 -8.49 -10.97
N ILE A 58 -3.49 -8.32 -9.99
CA ILE A 58 -4.29 -9.41 -9.43
C ILE A 58 -5.62 -9.55 -10.17
N SER A 59 -6.38 -8.45 -10.28
CA SER A 59 -7.72 -8.46 -10.89
C SER A 59 -7.77 -7.69 -12.21
N VAL A 60 -6.67 -7.09 -12.63
CA VAL A 60 -6.61 -6.33 -13.88
C VAL A 60 -5.90 -7.13 -14.96
N LYS A 61 -6.32 -6.97 -16.20
CA LYS A 61 -5.81 -7.77 -17.32
C LYS A 61 -5.32 -6.94 -18.50
N SER A 62 -5.75 -5.70 -18.62
CA SER A 62 -5.41 -4.88 -19.78
C SER A 62 -5.30 -3.41 -19.46
N LYS A 63 -4.61 -2.69 -20.35
CA LYS A 63 -4.47 -1.24 -20.24
C LYS A 63 -5.84 -0.57 -20.31
N GLY A 64 -6.00 0.51 -19.59
CA GLY A 64 -7.22 1.28 -19.57
C GLY A 64 -8.20 0.89 -18.49
N GLU A 65 -7.96 -0.22 -17.80
CA GLU A 65 -8.84 -0.62 -16.70
C GLU A 65 -8.63 0.27 -15.49
N LYS A 66 -9.72 0.61 -14.83
CA LYS A 66 -9.67 1.27 -13.54
C LYS A 66 -9.29 0.24 -12.48
N THR A 67 -8.55 0.66 -11.48
CA THR A 67 -8.10 -0.25 -10.43
C THR A 67 -7.99 0.47 -9.10
N THR A 68 -8.14 -0.29 -8.03
CA THR A 68 -7.79 0.14 -6.68
C THR A 68 -6.58 -0.68 -6.24
N VAL A 69 -5.48 0.00 -5.98
CA VAL A 69 -4.25 -0.66 -5.51
C VAL A 69 -4.27 -0.68 -4.00
N SER A 70 -4.02 -1.84 -3.44
CA SER A 70 -4.02 -2.07 -1.99
C SER A 70 -2.61 -2.38 -1.51
N LEU A 71 -2.18 -1.70 -0.44
CA LEU A 71 -0.87 -1.89 0.15
C LEU A 71 -1.00 -1.94 1.67
N ARG A 72 -0.52 -3.03 2.27
CA ARG A 72 -0.53 -3.17 3.72
C ARG A 72 0.42 -2.18 4.38
N PRO A 73 0.03 -1.58 5.52
CA PRO A 73 0.89 -0.59 6.20
C PRO A 73 2.28 -1.10 6.58
N GLU A 74 2.42 -2.38 6.89
CA GLU A 74 3.69 -2.96 7.29
C GLU A 74 4.60 -3.30 6.11
N ARG A 75 4.11 -3.21 4.88
CA ARG A 75 4.88 -3.55 3.68
C ARG A 75 5.64 -2.37 3.09
N ALA A 76 5.36 -1.17 3.53
CA ALA A 76 6.09 0.01 3.10
C ALA A 76 7.22 0.29 4.10
N LEU A 77 8.39 0.66 3.58
CA LEU A 77 9.58 0.88 4.39
C LEU A 77 9.94 2.35 4.46
N ILE A 78 10.42 2.80 5.62
CA ILE A 78 10.91 4.16 5.82
C ILE A 78 12.40 4.21 5.45
N ASN A 79 12.76 5.17 4.63
CA ASN A 79 14.15 5.41 4.21
C ASN A 79 14.88 4.13 3.84
N PRO A 80 14.33 3.35 2.87
CA PRO A 80 14.96 2.09 2.49
C PRO A 80 16.36 2.34 1.93
N THR A 81 17.29 1.45 2.26
CA THR A 81 18.68 1.56 1.79
C THR A 81 18.82 1.07 0.35
N ASP A 82 17.98 0.12 -0.04
CA ASP A 82 17.99 -0.40 -1.40
C ASP A 82 16.89 0.24 -2.23
N LYS A 83 17.13 0.32 -3.55
CA LYS A 83 16.12 0.85 -4.45
C LYS A 83 14.95 -0.11 -4.53
N MET A 84 13.75 0.42 -4.39
CA MET A 84 12.50 -0.35 -4.49
C MET A 84 11.73 0.10 -5.74
N ASP A 85 10.75 -0.71 -6.14
CA ASP A 85 9.96 -0.40 -7.33
C ASP A 85 9.25 0.94 -7.22
N ASN A 86 8.77 1.27 -6.04
CA ASN A 86 8.09 2.54 -5.77
C ASN A 86 8.84 3.28 -4.67
N MET A 87 9.21 4.54 -4.95
CA MET A 87 9.94 5.38 -4.00
C MET A 87 9.33 6.77 -4.04
N PHE A 88 8.85 7.25 -2.89
CA PHE A 88 8.22 8.56 -2.80
C PHE A 88 8.61 9.25 -1.50
N SER A 89 8.48 10.58 -1.49
CA SER A 89 8.69 11.38 -0.30
C SER A 89 7.33 11.69 0.33
N GLY A 90 7.23 11.54 1.63
CA GLY A 90 6.01 11.85 2.37
C GLY A 90 6.31 12.69 3.59
N LYS A 91 5.28 13.37 4.09
CA LYS A 91 5.39 14.18 5.30
C LYS A 91 4.57 13.53 6.41
N ILE A 92 5.18 13.39 7.58
CA ILE A 92 4.52 12.78 8.74
C ILE A 92 3.47 13.75 9.29
N GLU A 93 2.24 13.25 9.42
CA GLU A 93 1.11 14.01 9.98
C GLU A 93 0.81 13.58 11.41
N GLU A 94 1.04 12.32 11.76
CA GLU A 94 0.73 11.78 13.08
C GLU A 94 1.60 10.59 13.39
N VAL A 95 2.01 10.45 14.66
CA VAL A 95 2.78 9.31 15.14
C VAL A 95 2.10 8.78 16.40
N ILE A 96 1.75 7.50 16.41
CA ILE A 96 1.11 6.85 17.55
C ILE A 96 1.91 5.62 17.93
N TYR A 97 2.38 5.57 19.18
CA TYR A 97 3.16 4.45 19.69
C TYR A 97 2.23 3.40 20.30
N HIS A 98 2.31 2.20 19.76
CA HIS A 98 1.62 1.03 20.32
C HIS A 98 2.64 0.13 20.99
N GLY A 99 2.17 -0.93 21.64
CA GLY A 99 3.07 -1.79 22.41
C GLY A 99 4.15 -2.45 21.57
N ASP A 100 3.81 -2.91 20.37
CA ASP A 100 4.72 -3.68 19.51
C ASP A 100 5.14 -2.95 18.26
N HIS A 101 4.47 -1.85 17.90
CA HIS A 101 4.77 -1.09 16.69
C HIS A 101 4.42 0.38 16.85
N THR A 102 4.89 1.18 15.91
CA THR A 102 4.54 2.60 15.81
C THR A 102 3.72 2.79 14.55
N ARG A 103 2.55 3.40 14.70
CA ARG A 103 1.66 3.73 13.59
C ARG A 103 1.94 5.16 13.15
N VAL A 104 2.24 5.35 11.88
CA VAL A 104 2.59 6.66 11.32
C VAL A 104 1.61 6.98 10.22
N ARG A 105 0.99 8.16 10.29
CA ARG A 105 0.11 8.65 9.22
C ARG A 105 0.86 9.72 8.45
N LEU A 106 0.88 9.58 7.13
CA LEU A 106 1.65 10.42 6.23
C LEU A 106 0.77 11.11 5.20
N ASN A 107 1.25 12.27 4.74
CA ASN A 107 0.77 12.85 3.51
C ASN A 107 1.69 12.34 2.39
N LEU A 108 1.15 11.53 1.50
CA LEU A 108 1.90 10.88 0.43
C LEU A 108 1.04 10.79 -0.81
N LEU A 109 1.59 11.16 -1.96
CA LEU A 109 0.87 11.07 -3.25
C LEU A 109 -0.47 11.79 -3.24
N GLY A 110 -0.55 12.90 -2.52
CA GLY A 110 -1.76 13.71 -2.45
C GLY A 110 -2.79 13.24 -1.44
N SER A 111 -2.49 12.19 -0.68
CA SER A 111 -3.38 11.68 0.37
C SER A 111 -2.74 11.86 1.74
N SER A 112 -3.51 12.37 2.70
CA SER A 112 -3.05 12.51 4.08
C SER A 112 -3.38 11.27 4.93
N GLU A 113 -3.86 10.21 4.29
CA GLU A 113 -4.32 9.00 4.97
C GLU A 113 -3.41 7.78 4.77
N PHE A 114 -2.19 7.98 4.28
CA PHE A 114 -1.25 6.88 4.09
C PHE A 114 -0.70 6.44 5.45
N ILE A 115 -0.83 5.15 5.75
CA ILE A 115 -0.47 4.58 7.05
C ILE A 115 0.73 3.65 6.92
N LEU A 116 1.68 3.81 7.84
CA LEU A 116 2.79 2.87 8.03
C LEU A 116 2.67 2.22 9.39
N LYS A 117 3.10 0.97 9.49
CA LYS A 117 3.29 0.29 10.76
C LYS A 117 4.74 -0.14 10.84
N VAL A 118 5.46 0.46 11.76
CA VAL A 118 6.91 0.25 11.91
C VAL A 118 7.14 -0.54 13.19
N PRO A 119 7.81 -1.71 13.11
CA PRO A 119 8.11 -2.48 14.32
C PRO A 119 8.97 -1.68 15.27
N ASN A 120 8.70 -1.78 16.57
CA ASN A 120 9.49 -1.06 17.58
C ASN A 120 10.93 -1.55 17.65
N SER A 121 11.21 -2.74 17.07
CA SER A 121 12.58 -3.25 16.99
C SER A 121 13.49 -2.44 16.07
N THR A 122 12.90 -1.58 15.20
CA THR A 122 13.66 -0.65 14.38
C THR A 122 13.78 0.70 15.05
N SER A 123 13.98 0.69 16.34
CA SER A 123 13.80 1.82 17.26
C SER A 123 14.79 2.97 17.12
N ASN A 124 15.77 2.88 16.24
CA ASN A 124 16.71 3.99 16.03
C ASN A 124 16.13 5.13 15.19
N LEU A 125 14.91 4.94 14.67
CA LEU A 125 14.24 5.96 13.89
C LEU A 125 13.50 6.93 14.80
N GLU A 126 13.89 8.18 14.73
CA GLU A 126 13.20 9.24 15.44
C GLU A 126 12.19 9.85 14.49
N LEU A 127 10.91 9.61 14.75
CA LEU A 127 9.82 10.04 13.86
C LEU A 127 9.07 11.19 14.50
N LYS A 128 8.95 12.29 13.78
CA LYS A 128 8.32 13.52 14.28
C LYS A 128 7.31 14.06 13.29
N VAL A 129 6.22 14.63 13.81
CA VAL A 129 5.23 15.31 12.98
C VAL A 129 5.92 16.40 12.15
N SER A 130 5.49 16.55 10.92
CA SER A 130 6.01 17.49 9.92
C SER A 130 7.38 17.13 9.35
N GLN A 131 7.93 15.99 9.72
CA GLN A 131 9.19 15.49 9.16
C GLN A 131 8.94 14.90 7.77
N ASP A 132 9.85 15.20 6.83
CA ASP A 132 9.82 14.57 5.52
C ASP A 132 10.65 13.29 5.54
N ILE A 133 10.09 12.21 5.01
CA ILE A 133 10.79 10.93 4.94
C ILE A 133 10.56 10.30 3.58
N ASN A 134 11.47 9.40 3.20
CA ASN A 134 11.32 8.62 1.98
C ASN A 134 10.64 7.30 2.31
N ILE A 135 9.72 6.90 1.46
CA ILE A 135 8.95 5.67 1.63
C ILE A 135 9.13 4.83 0.38
N GLY A 136 9.34 3.53 0.56
CA GLY A 136 9.47 2.62 -0.58
C GLY A 136 8.72 1.33 -0.37
N TRP A 137 8.25 0.75 -1.47
CA TRP A 137 7.65 -0.59 -1.47
C TRP A 137 7.81 -1.21 -2.85
N ASN A 138 7.74 -2.52 -2.90
CA ASN A 138 7.87 -3.25 -4.16
C ASN A 138 6.50 -3.56 -4.76
N SER A 139 6.47 -3.72 -6.07
CA SER A 139 5.24 -4.03 -6.81
C SER A 139 4.59 -5.31 -6.29
N ALA A 140 5.38 -6.29 -5.87
CA ALA A 140 4.84 -7.55 -5.36
C ALA A 140 3.97 -7.37 -4.12
N ASP A 141 4.18 -6.31 -3.36
CA ASP A 141 3.43 -6.03 -2.13
C ASP A 141 2.23 -5.12 -2.37
N ALA A 142 2.13 -4.52 -3.54
CA ALA A 142 1.04 -3.62 -3.90
C ALA A 142 0.14 -4.34 -4.90
N ARG A 143 -1.13 -4.55 -4.56
CA ARG A 143 -2.03 -5.37 -5.35
C ARG A 143 -3.03 -4.53 -6.12
N ALA A 144 -3.03 -4.66 -7.45
CA ALA A 144 -4.01 -3.97 -8.30
C ALA A 144 -5.26 -4.84 -8.40
N LEU A 145 -6.32 -4.38 -7.75
CA LEU A 145 -7.57 -5.11 -7.58
C LEU A 145 -8.67 -4.47 -8.42
N ASP A 146 -9.86 -5.07 -8.40
CA ASP A 146 -11.02 -4.47 -9.07
C ASP A 146 -11.30 -3.10 -8.46
N PRO A 147 -11.84 -2.15 -9.24
CA PRO A 147 -12.07 -0.80 -8.73
C PRO A 147 -13.14 -0.80 -7.66
N LYS A 148 -12.92 0.07 -6.71
CA LYS A 148 -13.81 0.21 -5.57
C LYS A 148 -14.99 1.11 -5.88
#